data_b31daf1a8815db395460f31500a184f2
#
_entry.id   b31daf1a8815db395460f31500a184f2
#
_cell.length_a   1.000
_cell.length_b   1.000
_cell.length_c   1.000
_cell.angle_alpha   90.00
_cell.angle_beta   90.00
_cell.angle_gamma   90.00
#
_symmetry.space_group_name_H-M   'P 1'
#
loop_
_entity.id
_entity.type
_entity.pdbx_description
1 polymer ?
#
loop_
_entity_poly.entity_id
_entity_poly.type
_entity_poly.pdbx_seq_one_letter_code
_entity_poly.pdbx_strand_id
1 'polypeptide(L)'
;MTDRKETIRNAYRLTGGNSFYDGMITCSTLAGKAVCRAVWAMNRTECDDYLYHALSGIPSDFSGKLLEVPVGTGVLTMPLYRSLPDADITCLDYSEEMMSQARGKAAGLGLCNVRFMHGDVGALPFYDGLFDTVLSLNGFHAFPDKEAAYRETFRVLKPGGTFCGCFYIKGENTRTDWFIRHMYEPMKFFTPPYETEASLKVRLEGMYEKVSIGHVKGIAWFVCRKG
;
A
#
# COMPACT_ATOMS: atom_id res chain seq x y z
N MET A 1 3.29 14.67 -17.49
CA MET A 1 3.34 13.96 -16.20
C MET A 1 2.43 14.59 -15.14
N THR A 2 2.31 15.90 -15.07
CA THR A 2 1.48 16.63 -14.08
C THR A 2 -0.02 16.27 -14.16
N ASP A 3 -0.56 16.15 -15.37
CA ASP A 3 -1.99 15.88 -15.63
C ASP A 3 -2.46 14.49 -15.09
N ARG A 4 -1.63 13.46 -15.15
CA ARG A 4 -2.01 12.11 -14.73
C ARG A 4 -2.09 11.95 -13.20
N LYS A 5 -1.18 12.59 -12.45
CA LYS A 5 -1.21 12.61 -10.98
C LYS A 5 -2.46 13.31 -10.47
N GLU A 6 -2.81 14.41 -11.11
CA GLU A 6 -3.99 15.19 -10.80
C GLU A 6 -5.29 14.41 -11.09
N THR A 7 -5.30 13.66 -12.17
CA THR A 7 -6.43 12.78 -12.52
C THR A 7 -6.63 11.65 -11.50
N ILE A 8 -5.55 11.00 -11.05
CA ILE A 8 -5.58 9.97 -10.01
C ILE A 8 -6.08 10.57 -8.70
N ARG A 9 -5.54 11.70 -8.28
CA ARG A 9 -6.00 12.42 -7.08
C ARG A 9 -7.50 12.70 -7.13
N ASN A 10 -8.01 13.19 -8.25
CA ASN A 10 -9.42 13.52 -8.40
C ASN A 10 -10.31 12.27 -8.36
N ALA A 11 -9.86 11.13 -8.88
CA ALA A 11 -10.57 9.85 -8.78
C ALA A 11 -10.73 9.42 -7.32
N TYR A 12 -9.67 9.47 -6.53
CA TYR A 12 -9.71 9.14 -5.10
C TYR A 12 -10.50 10.15 -4.26
N ARG A 13 -10.52 11.43 -4.65
CA ARG A 13 -11.34 12.47 -4.00
C ARG A 13 -12.84 12.17 -4.06
N LEU A 14 -13.33 11.60 -5.16
CA LEU A 14 -14.73 11.25 -5.33
C LEU A 14 -15.13 10.00 -4.51
N THR A 15 -14.22 9.11 -4.21
CA THR A 15 -14.49 7.82 -3.54
C THR A 15 -13.97 7.77 -2.10
N GLY A 16 -12.93 8.53 -1.78
CA GLY A 16 -12.25 8.49 -0.49
C GLY A 16 -13.06 9.09 0.67
N GLY A 17 -14.11 9.88 0.39
CA GLY A 17 -14.95 10.52 1.41
C GLY A 17 -15.96 9.64 2.12
N ASN A 18 -16.11 8.37 1.73
CA ASN A 18 -17.17 7.48 2.19
C ASN A 18 -16.64 6.26 2.94
N SER A 19 -17.33 5.89 4.03
CA SER A 19 -17.20 4.61 4.74
C SER A 19 -17.28 3.36 3.82
N PHE A 20 -17.76 3.53 2.60
CA PHE A 20 -17.80 2.49 1.56
C PHE A 20 -16.40 2.03 1.14
N TYR A 21 -15.45 2.96 0.93
CA TYR A 21 -14.06 2.61 0.56
C TYR A 21 -13.38 1.80 1.67
N ASP A 22 -13.47 2.27 2.90
CA ASP A 22 -12.93 1.55 4.06
C ASP A 22 -13.58 0.18 4.23
N GLY A 23 -14.91 0.10 4.07
CA GLY A 23 -15.64 -1.16 4.12
C GLY A 23 -15.26 -2.15 3.01
N MET A 24 -14.89 -1.65 1.84
CA MET A 24 -14.40 -2.44 0.72
C MET A 24 -13.00 -3.01 1.01
N ILE A 25 -12.08 -2.16 1.46
CA ILE A 25 -10.69 -2.56 1.75
C ILE A 25 -10.62 -3.55 2.92
N THR A 26 -11.45 -3.37 3.94
CA THR A 26 -11.45 -4.23 5.14
C THR A 26 -12.40 -5.42 5.04
N CYS A 27 -13.16 -5.55 3.95
CA CYS A 27 -14.24 -6.56 3.83
C CYS A 27 -15.21 -6.56 5.04
N SER A 28 -15.39 -5.41 5.70
CA SER A 28 -16.15 -5.32 6.97
C SER A 28 -17.64 -5.09 6.77
N THR A 29 -18.03 -4.40 5.70
CA THR A 29 -19.44 -4.12 5.37
C THR A 29 -20.02 -5.16 4.41
N LEU A 30 -21.36 -5.29 4.35
CA LEU A 30 -22.02 -6.19 3.40
C LEU A 30 -21.67 -5.83 1.95
N ALA A 31 -21.65 -4.54 1.62
CA ALA A 31 -21.27 -4.05 0.30
C ALA A 31 -19.77 -4.32 0.02
N GLY A 32 -18.89 -4.11 1.00
CA GLY A 32 -17.48 -4.44 0.88
C GLY A 32 -17.22 -5.93 0.64
N LYS A 33 -17.92 -6.80 1.39
CA LYS A 33 -17.87 -8.26 1.17
C LYS A 33 -18.35 -8.65 -0.24
N ALA A 34 -19.39 -8.00 -0.74
CA ALA A 34 -19.89 -8.25 -2.09
C ALA A 34 -18.85 -7.84 -3.14
N VAL A 35 -18.20 -6.69 -3.00
CA VAL A 35 -17.11 -6.24 -3.89
C VAL A 35 -15.90 -7.18 -3.80
N CYS A 36 -15.47 -7.57 -2.60
CA CYS A 36 -14.36 -8.51 -2.43
C CYS A 36 -14.65 -9.85 -3.15
N ARG A 37 -15.86 -10.38 -3.02
CA ARG A 37 -16.27 -11.59 -3.73
C ARG A 37 -16.41 -11.41 -5.24
N ALA A 38 -17.01 -10.30 -5.67
CA ALA A 38 -17.30 -10.07 -7.09
C ALA A 38 -16.03 -9.71 -7.87
N VAL A 39 -15.24 -8.77 -7.39
CA VAL A 39 -14.06 -8.22 -8.08
C VAL A 39 -12.82 -9.05 -7.79
N TRP A 40 -12.51 -9.26 -6.52
CA TRP A 40 -11.25 -9.89 -6.09
C TRP A 40 -11.33 -11.41 -5.98
N ALA A 41 -12.52 -11.99 -6.09
CA ALA A 41 -12.79 -13.42 -5.89
C ALA A 41 -12.33 -13.95 -4.52
N MET A 42 -12.26 -13.05 -3.52
CA MET A 42 -11.75 -13.32 -2.18
C MET A 42 -12.87 -13.33 -1.14
N ASN A 43 -12.71 -14.17 -0.14
CA ASN A 43 -13.44 -14.15 1.11
C ASN A 43 -12.63 -13.41 2.19
N ARG A 44 -13.21 -13.28 3.39
CA ARG A 44 -12.55 -12.56 4.50
C ARG A 44 -11.23 -13.22 4.93
N THR A 45 -11.19 -14.54 5.03
CA THR A 45 -9.99 -15.28 5.43
C THR A 45 -8.84 -15.03 4.44
N GLU A 46 -9.14 -15.03 3.14
CA GLU A 46 -8.16 -14.73 2.10
C GLU A 46 -7.69 -13.26 2.15
N CYS A 47 -8.58 -12.32 2.54
CA CYS A 47 -8.19 -10.94 2.78
C CYS A 47 -7.29 -10.79 4.02
N ASP A 48 -7.61 -11.49 5.09
CA ASP A 48 -6.79 -11.48 6.31
C ASP A 48 -5.42 -12.14 6.06
N ASP A 49 -5.36 -13.19 5.22
CA ASP A 49 -4.16 -13.94 4.91
C ASP A 49 -3.10 -13.10 4.17
N TYR A 50 -3.45 -12.45 3.07
CA TYR A 50 -2.46 -11.61 2.36
C TYR A 50 -2.01 -10.42 3.19
N LEU A 51 -2.90 -9.85 4.03
CA LEU A 51 -2.53 -8.75 4.92
C LEU A 51 -1.57 -9.22 6.02
N TYR A 52 -1.84 -10.39 6.61
CA TYR A 52 -0.94 -11.00 7.59
C TYR A 52 0.48 -11.17 7.01
N HIS A 53 0.59 -11.71 5.81
CA HIS A 53 1.89 -11.87 5.14
C HIS A 53 2.52 -10.52 4.78
N ALA A 54 1.76 -9.57 4.24
CA ALA A 54 2.26 -8.23 3.90
C ALA A 54 2.81 -7.47 5.12
N LEU A 55 2.19 -7.65 6.29
CA LEU A 55 2.58 -7.00 7.54
C LEU A 55 3.62 -7.79 8.36
N SER A 56 3.91 -9.03 8.00
CA SER A 56 4.87 -9.89 8.73
C SER A 56 6.31 -9.33 8.74
N GLY A 57 6.61 -8.37 7.86
CA GLY A 57 7.87 -7.63 7.84
C GLY A 57 8.02 -6.61 8.98
N ILE A 58 6.97 -6.38 9.79
CA ILE A 58 6.95 -5.45 10.93
C ILE A 58 6.82 -6.27 12.21
N PRO A 59 7.88 -6.42 13.02
CA PRO A 59 7.80 -7.11 14.31
C PRO A 59 6.82 -6.45 15.27
N SER A 60 6.21 -7.23 16.17
CA SER A 60 5.25 -6.72 17.16
C SER A 60 5.86 -5.77 18.20
N ASP A 61 7.18 -5.82 18.37
CA ASP A 61 8.00 -4.96 19.24
C ASP A 61 8.78 -3.91 18.45
N PHE A 62 8.34 -3.61 17.22
CA PHE A 62 9.03 -2.65 16.35
C PHE A 62 9.08 -1.25 16.99
N SER A 63 10.28 -0.70 17.12
CA SER A 63 10.56 0.61 17.72
C SER A 63 11.41 1.53 16.83
N GLY A 64 11.60 1.13 15.56
CA GLY A 64 12.39 1.88 14.57
C GLY A 64 11.59 2.97 13.85
N LYS A 65 12.20 3.51 12.79
CA LYS A 65 11.56 4.46 11.88
C LYS A 65 10.84 3.73 10.76
N LEU A 66 9.54 3.96 10.64
CA LEU A 66 8.69 3.38 9.60
C LEU A 66 8.17 4.46 8.65
N LEU A 67 8.30 4.24 7.35
CA LEU A 67 7.61 5.00 6.32
C LEU A 67 6.46 4.16 5.74
N GLU A 68 5.24 4.68 5.79
CA GLU A 68 4.12 4.14 5.02
C GLU A 68 3.84 5.02 3.80
N VAL A 69 3.79 4.39 2.61
CA VAL A 69 3.47 5.08 1.35
C VAL A 69 2.78 4.15 0.34
N PRO A 70 1.55 4.49 -0.11
CA PRO A 70 0.68 5.57 0.37
C PRO A 70 -0.05 5.15 1.65
N VAL A 71 -0.38 6.11 2.51
CA VAL A 71 -1.17 5.80 3.72
C VAL A 71 -2.66 5.62 3.40
N GLY A 72 -3.15 6.23 2.32
CA GLY A 72 -4.56 6.21 2.00
C GLY A 72 -5.42 6.77 3.13
N THR A 73 -6.51 6.07 3.45
CA THR A 73 -7.39 6.42 4.58
C THR A 73 -6.87 5.93 5.94
N GLY A 74 -5.77 5.18 5.97
CA GLY A 74 -5.20 4.60 7.18
C GLY A 74 -6.06 3.53 7.87
N VAL A 75 -7.10 3.03 7.20
CA VAL A 75 -8.05 2.07 7.81
C VAL A 75 -7.40 0.76 8.25
N LEU A 76 -6.38 0.31 7.52
CA LEU A 76 -5.65 -0.92 7.84
C LEU A 76 -4.54 -0.69 8.88
N THR A 77 -3.88 0.46 8.82
CA THR A 77 -2.61 0.70 9.49
C THR A 77 -2.71 1.48 10.79
N MET A 78 -3.69 2.39 10.93
CA MET A 78 -3.85 3.13 12.19
C MET A 78 -4.13 2.20 13.40
N PRO A 79 -4.96 1.13 13.29
CA PRO A 79 -5.10 0.15 14.38
C PRO A 79 -3.80 -0.60 14.69
N LEU A 80 -3.00 -0.95 13.66
CA LEU A 80 -1.68 -1.57 13.84
C LEU A 80 -0.73 -0.63 14.59
N TYR A 81 -0.69 0.64 14.22
CA TYR A 81 0.23 1.61 14.83
C TYR A 81 -0.05 1.88 16.31
N ARG A 82 -1.28 1.64 16.76
CA ARG A 82 -1.62 1.66 18.19
C ARG A 82 -0.89 0.58 18.98
N SER A 83 -0.52 -0.53 18.36
CA SER A 83 0.24 -1.61 18.99
C SER A 83 1.77 -1.39 18.93
N LEU A 84 2.23 -0.31 18.30
CA LEU A 84 3.64 0.04 18.10
C LEU A 84 3.96 1.41 18.74
N PRO A 85 3.78 1.60 20.05
CA PRO A 85 3.88 2.92 20.68
C PRO A 85 5.27 3.53 20.62
N ASP A 86 6.32 2.71 20.52
CA ASP A 86 7.72 3.13 20.50
C ASP A 86 8.27 3.37 19.09
N ALA A 87 7.48 3.10 18.05
CA ALA A 87 7.88 3.34 16.66
C ALA A 87 7.75 4.83 16.29
N ASP A 88 8.67 5.33 15.44
CA ASP A 88 8.60 6.66 14.83
C ASP A 88 8.02 6.51 13.40
N ILE A 89 6.75 6.82 13.23
CA ILE A 89 6.00 6.50 12.00
C ILE A 89 5.76 7.76 11.18
N THR A 90 6.15 7.70 9.91
CA THR A 90 5.85 8.74 8.91
C THR A 90 4.91 8.15 7.86
N CYS A 91 3.75 8.76 7.68
CA CYS A 91 2.74 8.41 6.69
C CYS A 91 2.74 9.44 5.57
N LEU A 92 2.94 9.00 4.32
CA LEU A 92 2.96 9.87 3.15
C LEU A 92 1.86 9.48 2.17
N ASP A 93 1.18 10.49 1.62
CA ASP A 93 0.22 10.30 0.52
C ASP A 93 0.22 11.52 -0.41
N TYR A 94 -0.17 11.29 -1.66
CA TYR A 94 -0.38 12.34 -2.65
C TYR A 94 -1.79 12.95 -2.56
N SER A 95 -2.75 12.25 -1.96
CA SER A 95 -4.12 12.74 -1.73
C SER A 95 -4.28 13.29 -0.33
N GLU A 96 -4.42 14.61 -0.21
CA GLU A 96 -4.70 15.26 1.07
C GLU A 96 -6.05 14.82 1.66
N GLU A 97 -7.03 14.50 0.81
CA GLU A 97 -8.34 14.02 1.23
C GLU A 97 -8.27 12.67 1.91
N MET A 98 -7.48 11.74 1.33
CA MET A 98 -7.24 10.42 1.95
C MET A 98 -6.47 10.56 3.26
N MET A 99 -5.41 11.36 3.25
CA MET A 99 -4.57 11.61 4.41
C MET A 99 -5.32 12.32 5.55
N SER A 100 -6.27 13.20 5.24
CA SER A 100 -7.15 13.84 6.24
C SER A 100 -7.97 12.80 7.02
N GLN A 101 -8.46 11.74 6.36
CA GLN A 101 -9.15 10.64 7.03
C GLN A 101 -8.21 9.82 7.91
N ALA A 102 -6.99 9.55 7.42
CA ALA A 102 -5.97 8.86 8.22
C ALA A 102 -5.62 9.66 9.49
N ARG A 103 -5.44 10.99 9.37
CA ARG A 103 -5.25 11.89 10.53
C ARG A 103 -6.41 11.81 11.52
N GLY A 104 -7.65 11.82 11.03
CA GLY A 104 -8.84 11.69 11.88
C GLY A 104 -8.85 10.37 12.65
N LYS A 105 -8.50 9.26 12.01
CA LYS A 105 -8.41 7.94 12.65
C LYS A 105 -7.26 7.90 13.67
N ALA A 106 -6.09 8.44 13.33
CA ALA A 106 -4.96 8.52 14.24
C ALA A 106 -5.30 9.33 15.50
N ALA A 107 -5.94 10.49 15.34
CA ALA A 107 -6.40 11.31 16.46
C ALA A 107 -7.44 10.57 17.32
N GLY A 108 -8.41 9.90 16.70
CA GLY A 108 -9.42 9.11 17.40
C GLY A 108 -8.85 7.92 18.20
N LEU A 109 -7.68 7.42 17.79
CA LEU A 109 -6.95 6.35 18.49
C LEU A 109 -5.89 6.88 19.47
N GLY A 110 -5.69 8.20 19.56
CA GLY A 110 -4.69 8.83 20.42
C GLY A 110 -3.25 8.56 20.00
N LEU A 111 -2.99 8.39 18.71
CA LEU A 111 -1.63 8.12 18.22
C LEU A 111 -0.78 9.41 18.25
N CYS A 112 0.28 9.41 19.05
CA CYS A 112 1.21 10.54 19.17
C CYS A 112 2.52 10.32 18.38
N ASN A 113 2.76 9.12 17.93
CA ASN A 113 3.98 8.67 17.25
C ASN A 113 3.85 8.59 15.72
N VAL A 114 2.76 9.13 15.15
CA VAL A 114 2.48 9.12 13.71
C VAL A 114 2.51 10.55 13.17
N ARG A 115 3.34 10.77 12.16
CA ARG A 115 3.40 12.03 11.40
C ARG A 115 2.86 11.84 10.00
N PHE A 116 2.22 12.86 9.46
CA PHE A 116 1.62 12.85 8.12
C PHE A 116 2.29 13.89 7.22
N MET A 117 2.66 13.48 6.03
CA MET A 117 3.33 14.32 5.04
C MET A 117 2.66 14.17 3.67
N HIS A 118 2.26 15.29 3.06
CA HIS A 118 1.83 15.30 1.67
C HIS A 118 3.05 15.19 0.76
N GLY A 119 3.04 14.25 -0.20
CA GLY A 119 4.18 14.05 -1.08
C GLY A 119 3.95 13.01 -2.18
N ASP A 120 4.95 12.90 -3.04
CA ASP A 120 5.00 11.96 -4.16
C ASP A 120 5.98 10.83 -3.84
N VAL A 121 5.53 9.59 -3.93
CA VAL A 121 6.41 8.41 -3.74
C VAL A 121 7.57 8.35 -4.73
N GLY A 122 7.39 8.92 -5.93
CA GLY A 122 8.46 8.99 -6.94
C GLY A 122 9.53 10.05 -6.67
N ALA A 123 9.37 10.86 -5.60
CA ALA A 123 10.31 11.92 -5.20
C ALA A 123 10.20 12.14 -3.68
N LEU A 124 10.62 11.16 -2.90
CA LEU A 124 10.50 11.18 -1.43
C LEU A 124 11.44 12.24 -0.83
N PRO A 125 10.92 13.16 0.01
CA PRO A 125 11.69 14.26 0.60
C PRO A 125 12.51 13.80 1.83
N PHE A 126 13.16 12.65 1.72
CA PHE A 126 13.93 12.03 2.80
C PHE A 126 15.35 11.73 2.34
N TYR A 127 16.28 11.70 3.29
CA TYR A 127 17.66 11.26 3.06
C TYR A 127 17.72 9.75 2.78
N ASP A 128 18.80 9.33 2.12
CA ASP A 128 19.10 7.92 1.89
C ASP A 128 19.25 7.19 3.23
N GLY A 129 18.73 5.97 3.31
CA GLY A 129 18.89 5.13 4.47
C GLY A 129 18.30 5.70 5.77
N LEU A 130 17.19 6.41 5.71
CA LEU A 130 16.54 6.99 6.90
C LEU A 130 15.67 5.99 7.66
N PHE A 131 14.98 5.09 6.96
CA PHE A 131 13.94 4.22 7.53
C PHE A 131 14.42 2.80 7.76
N ASP A 132 14.00 2.22 8.88
CA ASP A 132 14.22 0.81 9.20
C ASP A 132 13.22 -0.07 8.45
N THR A 133 12.02 0.46 8.20
CA THR A 133 10.97 -0.22 7.44
C THR A 133 10.26 0.75 6.49
N VAL A 134 9.99 0.30 5.27
CA VAL A 134 9.08 0.95 4.33
C VAL A 134 7.91 0.00 4.08
N LEU A 135 6.69 0.47 4.34
CA LEU A 135 5.44 -0.25 4.12
C LEU A 135 4.69 0.35 2.94
N SER A 136 4.20 -0.49 2.02
CA SER A 136 3.35 -0.05 0.93
C SER A 136 2.15 -0.98 0.74
N LEU A 137 0.98 -0.55 1.17
CA LEU A 137 -0.26 -1.31 1.00
C LEU A 137 -1.09 -0.72 -0.13
N ASN A 138 -1.38 -1.54 -1.13
CA ASN A 138 -2.25 -1.19 -2.28
C ASN A 138 -1.82 0.06 -3.04
N GLY A 139 -0.52 0.38 -3.09
CA GLY A 139 0.01 1.58 -3.75
C GLY A 139 0.51 1.34 -5.18
N PHE A 140 1.37 0.36 -5.39
CA PHE A 140 2.13 0.20 -6.63
C PHE A 140 1.28 0.00 -7.90
N HIS A 141 0.11 -0.61 -7.80
CA HIS A 141 -0.78 -0.72 -8.96
C HIS A 141 -1.37 0.64 -9.40
N ALA A 142 -1.37 1.64 -8.53
CA ALA A 142 -1.92 2.96 -8.79
C ALA A 142 -0.86 3.99 -9.20
N PHE A 143 0.40 3.83 -8.75
CA PHE A 143 1.45 4.82 -8.99
C PHE A 143 1.69 5.10 -10.48
N PRO A 144 1.76 6.38 -10.89
CA PRO A 144 1.97 6.75 -12.29
C PRO A 144 3.40 6.45 -12.77
N ASP A 145 4.40 6.54 -11.90
CA ASP A 145 5.80 6.22 -12.15
C ASP A 145 6.27 5.18 -11.13
N LYS A 146 6.09 3.91 -11.47
CA LYS A 146 6.46 2.79 -10.61
C LYS A 146 7.97 2.64 -10.47
N GLU A 147 8.72 2.95 -11.54
CA GLU A 147 10.19 2.86 -11.49
C GLU A 147 10.78 3.86 -10.49
N ALA A 148 10.26 5.09 -10.50
CA ALA A 148 10.64 6.07 -9.50
C ALA A 148 10.23 5.64 -8.09
N ALA A 149 9.03 5.07 -7.91
CA ALA A 149 8.55 4.59 -6.63
C ALA A 149 9.43 3.45 -6.06
N TYR A 150 9.80 2.46 -6.90
CA TYR A 150 10.72 1.39 -6.48
C TYR A 150 12.11 1.95 -6.10
N ARG A 151 12.65 2.85 -6.91
CA ARG A 151 13.95 3.45 -6.64
C ARG A 151 13.94 4.26 -5.34
N GLU A 152 12.91 5.07 -5.13
CA GLU A 152 12.82 5.93 -3.95
C GLU A 152 12.57 5.15 -2.67
N THR A 153 11.66 4.15 -2.68
CA THR A 153 11.42 3.28 -1.51
C THR A 153 12.68 2.50 -1.14
N PHE A 154 13.45 2.05 -2.12
CA PHE A 154 14.75 1.41 -1.87
C PHE A 154 15.80 2.40 -1.33
N ARG A 155 15.88 3.62 -1.89
CA ARG A 155 16.86 4.63 -1.51
C ARG A 155 16.73 5.03 -0.04
N VAL A 156 15.50 5.31 0.40
CA VAL A 156 15.24 5.79 1.77
C VAL A 156 15.35 4.71 2.84
N LEU A 157 15.40 3.44 2.43
CA LEU A 157 15.53 2.29 3.32
C LEU A 157 16.99 2.10 3.74
N LYS A 158 17.25 1.90 5.04
CA LYS A 158 18.59 1.58 5.58
C LYS A 158 19.14 0.29 5.00
N PRO A 159 20.48 0.10 4.93
CA PRO A 159 21.05 -1.24 4.83
C PRO A 159 20.50 -2.13 5.95
N GLY A 160 20.13 -3.37 5.61
CA GLY A 160 19.46 -4.27 6.53
C GLY A 160 18.00 -3.92 6.85
N GLY A 161 17.45 -2.86 6.26
CA GLY A 161 16.04 -2.46 6.46
C GLY A 161 15.06 -3.35 5.67
N THR A 162 13.79 -3.27 6.03
CA THR A 162 12.71 -4.10 5.47
C THR A 162 11.77 -3.29 4.58
N PHE A 163 11.54 -3.74 3.35
CA PHE A 163 10.45 -3.27 2.49
C PHE A 163 9.37 -4.34 2.44
N CYS A 164 8.16 -4.00 2.84
CA CYS A 164 7.05 -4.95 2.85
C CYS A 164 5.75 -4.31 2.36
N GLY A 165 4.81 -5.16 1.96
CA GLY A 165 3.52 -4.66 1.49
C GLY A 165 2.76 -5.63 0.60
N CYS A 166 1.73 -5.08 -0.06
CA CYS A 166 0.89 -5.80 -1.01
C CYS A 166 0.32 -4.87 -2.08
N PHE A 167 0.04 -5.43 -3.24
CA PHE A 167 -0.68 -4.74 -4.32
C PHE A 167 -1.17 -5.72 -5.39
N TYR A 168 -2.07 -5.23 -6.26
CA TYR A 168 -2.58 -6.03 -7.38
C TYR A 168 -1.49 -6.40 -8.37
N ILE A 169 -1.48 -7.69 -8.75
CA ILE A 169 -0.70 -8.24 -9.86
C ILE A 169 -1.63 -8.84 -10.91
N LYS A 170 -1.21 -8.80 -12.17
CA LYS A 170 -1.97 -9.29 -13.31
C LYS A 170 -1.65 -10.76 -13.57
N GLY A 171 -2.66 -11.50 -14.02
CA GLY A 171 -2.50 -12.87 -14.52
C GLY A 171 -2.96 -13.94 -13.54
N GLU A 172 -3.12 -13.62 -12.26
CA GLU A 172 -3.43 -14.58 -11.21
C GLU A 172 -4.95 -14.81 -11.02
N ASN A 173 -5.79 -13.92 -11.55
CA ASN A 173 -7.24 -14.07 -11.51
C ASN A 173 -7.90 -13.35 -12.69
N THR A 174 -8.36 -14.12 -13.68
CA THR A 174 -8.95 -13.59 -14.92
C THR A 174 -10.16 -12.70 -14.69
N ARG A 175 -10.97 -12.99 -13.66
CA ARG A 175 -12.12 -12.16 -13.30
C ARG A 175 -11.68 -10.81 -12.73
N THR A 176 -10.71 -10.80 -11.83
CA THR A 176 -10.12 -9.57 -11.30
C THR A 176 -9.52 -8.74 -12.42
N ASP A 177 -8.72 -9.35 -13.30
CA ASP A 177 -8.11 -8.68 -14.45
C ASP A 177 -9.14 -8.03 -15.37
N TRP A 178 -10.28 -8.71 -15.57
CA TRP A 178 -11.39 -8.17 -16.35
C TRP A 178 -11.97 -6.90 -15.69
N PHE A 179 -12.24 -6.93 -14.37
CA PHE A 179 -12.74 -5.77 -13.63
C PHE A 179 -11.74 -4.61 -13.62
N ILE A 180 -10.45 -4.91 -13.41
CA ILE A 180 -9.39 -3.88 -13.46
C ILE A 180 -9.40 -3.18 -14.81
N ARG A 181 -9.36 -3.94 -15.91
CA ARG A 181 -9.30 -3.38 -17.26
C ARG A 181 -10.53 -2.57 -17.65
N HIS A 182 -11.75 -3.05 -17.29
CA HIS A 182 -12.99 -2.46 -17.80
C HIS A 182 -13.64 -1.46 -16.85
N MET A 183 -13.29 -1.46 -15.57
CA MET A 183 -13.86 -0.55 -14.57
C MET A 183 -12.81 0.35 -13.92
N TYR A 184 -11.76 -0.22 -13.34
CA TYR A 184 -10.82 0.55 -12.52
C TYR A 184 -9.82 1.38 -13.34
N GLU A 185 -9.34 0.90 -14.49
CA GLU A 185 -8.49 1.69 -15.39
C GLU A 185 -9.22 2.90 -15.99
N PRO A 186 -10.45 2.77 -16.53
CA PRO A 186 -11.22 3.93 -17.00
C PRO A 186 -11.49 4.96 -15.90
N MET A 187 -11.68 4.49 -14.65
CA MET A 187 -11.87 5.35 -13.47
C MET A 187 -10.57 5.96 -12.95
N LYS A 188 -9.40 5.59 -13.53
CA LYS A 188 -8.06 6.09 -13.15
C LYS A 188 -7.60 5.70 -11.74
N PHE A 189 -8.18 4.64 -11.15
CA PHE A 189 -7.70 4.08 -9.89
C PHE A 189 -6.45 3.22 -10.09
N PHE A 190 -6.31 2.61 -11.25
CA PHE A 190 -5.22 1.72 -11.61
C PHE A 190 -4.44 2.25 -12.80
N THR A 191 -3.13 2.06 -12.79
CA THR A 191 -2.21 2.60 -13.80
C THR A 191 -1.37 1.46 -14.40
N PRO A 192 -1.59 1.08 -15.67
CA PRO A 192 -0.70 0.12 -16.34
C PRO A 192 0.70 0.74 -16.62
N PRO A 193 1.75 -0.09 -16.82
CA PRO A 193 1.72 -1.55 -16.79
C PRO A 193 1.62 -2.13 -15.39
N TYR A 194 1.11 -3.38 -15.28
CA TYR A 194 1.03 -4.11 -14.00
C TYR A 194 2.10 -5.19 -13.96
N GLU A 195 2.62 -5.44 -12.77
CA GLU A 195 3.46 -6.59 -12.52
C GLU A 195 2.64 -7.88 -12.64
N THR A 196 3.29 -8.94 -13.05
CA THR A 196 2.91 -10.33 -12.83
C THR A 196 3.68 -10.86 -11.62
N GLU A 197 3.33 -12.02 -11.08
CA GLU A 197 4.15 -12.64 -10.02
C GLU A 197 5.61 -12.79 -10.44
N ALA A 198 5.83 -13.30 -11.66
CA ALA A 198 7.18 -13.53 -12.18
C ALA A 198 7.98 -12.23 -12.35
N SER A 199 7.37 -11.17 -12.92
CA SER A 199 8.07 -9.89 -13.12
C SER A 199 8.36 -9.20 -11.78
N LEU A 200 7.43 -9.26 -10.83
CA LEU A 200 7.63 -8.72 -9.49
C LEU A 200 8.75 -9.44 -8.75
N LYS A 201 8.77 -10.78 -8.81
CA LYS A 201 9.84 -11.59 -8.21
C LYS A 201 11.22 -11.21 -8.76
N VAL A 202 11.37 -11.19 -10.08
CA VAL A 202 12.65 -10.81 -10.74
C VAL A 202 13.08 -9.40 -10.32
N ARG A 203 12.14 -8.44 -10.27
CA ARG A 203 12.44 -7.07 -9.85
C ARG A 203 12.93 -7.01 -8.41
N LEU A 204 12.21 -7.64 -7.49
CA LEU A 204 12.56 -7.59 -6.06
C LEU A 204 13.87 -8.33 -5.78
N GLU A 205 14.09 -9.50 -6.40
CA GLU A 205 15.36 -10.24 -6.29
C GLU A 205 16.56 -9.48 -6.89
N GLY A 206 16.32 -8.61 -7.88
CA GLY A 206 17.34 -7.71 -8.44
C GLY A 206 17.67 -6.52 -7.55
N MET A 207 16.82 -6.17 -6.59
CA MET A 207 16.98 -5.01 -5.72
C MET A 207 17.37 -5.36 -4.28
N TYR A 208 16.89 -6.50 -3.75
CA TYR A 208 16.99 -6.87 -2.34
C TYR A 208 17.75 -8.17 -2.13
N GLU A 209 18.49 -8.25 -1.01
CA GLU A 209 19.28 -9.43 -0.66
C GLU A 209 18.40 -10.66 -0.33
N LYS A 210 17.27 -10.41 0.37
CA LYS A 210 16.32 -11.47 0.72
C LYS A 210 14.93 -11.05 0.30
N VAL A 211 14.21 -11.95 -0.37
CA VAL A 211 12.86 -11.72 -0.88
C VAL A 211 11.98 -12.89 -0.50
N SER A 212 10.90 -12.59 0.21
CA SER A 212 9.76 -13.47 0.40
C SER A 212 8.57 -12.87 -0.34
N ILE A 213 7.98 -13.62 -1.26
CA ILE A 213 6.87 -13.18 -2.10
C ILE A 213 5.86 -14.31 -2.25
N GLY A 214 4.60 -13.95 -2.32
CA GLY A 214 3.50 -14.84 -2.68
C GLY A 214 2.29 -14.04 -3.05
N HIS A 215 1.18 -14.71 -3.33
CA HIS A 215 -0.06 -14.03 -3.67
C HIS A 215 -1.29 -14.78 -3.15
N VAL A 216 -2.37 -14.05 -2.95
CA VAL A 216 -3.72 -14.59 -2.76
C VAL A 216 -4.57 -14.03 -3.89
N LYS A 217 -4.99 -14.89 -4.84
CA LYS A 217 -5.64 -14.45 -6.07
C LYS A 217 -4.80 -13.37 -6.79
N GLY A 218 -5.39 -12.24 -7.15
CA GLY A 218 -4.73 -11.13 -7.83
C GLY A 218 -4.00 -10.13 -6.92
N ILE A 219 -3.77 -10.45 -5.63
CA ILE A 219 -3.02 -9.60 -4.71
C ILE A 219 -1.71 -10.29 -4.32
N ALA A 220 -0.59 -9.70 -4.72
CA ALA A 220 0.72 -10.11 -4.23
C ALA A 220 1.01 -9.48 -2.88
N TRP A 221 1.71 -10.22 -2.03
CA TRP A 221 2.37 -9.73 -0.83
C TRP A 221 3.88 -9.98 -0.93
N PHE A 222 4.66 -9.14 -0.28
CA PHE A 222 6.11 -9.28 -0.28
C PHE A 222 6.71 -8.76 1.02
N VAL A 223 7.83 -9.37 1.40
CA VAL A 223 8.73 -8.91 2.47
C VAL A 223 10.16 -9.05 1.95
N CYS A 224 10.85 -7.93 1.84
CA CYS A 224 12.18 -7.83 1.26
C CYS A 224 13.14 -7.21 2.25
N ARG A 225 14.40 -7.69 2.29
CA ARG A 225 15.46 -7.12 3.12
C ARG A 225 16.55 -6.54 2.24
N LYS A 226 16.89 -5.28 2.49
CA LYS A 226 18.00 -4.61 1.81
C LYS A 226 19.34 -5.11 2.35
N GLY A 227 20.28 -5.40 1.46
CA GLY A 227 21.67 -5.72 1.83
C GLY A 227 22.45 -4.52 2.41
#